data_7ee69c491bd06225126c3332d9dd2617
#
_entry.id   7ee69c491bd06225126c3332d9dd2617
#
_cell.length_a   1.000
_cell.length_b   1.000
_cell.length_c   1.000
_cell.angle_alpha   90.00
_cell.angle_beta   90.00
_cell.angle_gamma   90.00
#
_symmetry.space_group_name_H-M   'P 1'
#
loop_
_entity.id
_entity.type
_entity.pdbx_description
1 polymer ?
#
loop_
_entity_poly.entity_id
_entity_poly.type
_entity_poly.pdbx_seq_one_letter_code
_entity_poly.pdbx_strand_id
1 'polypeptide(L)'
;MKHPTAVLVCVANFIAACTVADAALPGAPDVEAVAIESRASADYMRIRDADGKPVAETFAFAKGGVWRSGEAGSKDPLDFMAVARTVAAPLASQNYISSKDPGRTKLLVVVYWGTTRVPDKSTSSVAGESLQAASEAAMSANHPQPVRFNAGDSCAPNQMAQTNSINYTVMTPDQIDTDNAMSAAMSMSASVEHQRNLVDEQNAMMLGYDSWWAETAQFKDSPQDYRRADMLAELEDRRYFVVLMAYDFQKLWKEKKPKLLWETRFSIREDGDDFTKHLAAMAGSAAAYFGRDSGKLLHKPLPEGRVDVGEIKNLALEDSK
;
A
#
# COMPACT_ATOMS: atom_id res chain seq x y z
N MET A 1 -49.44 48.64 -41.94
CA MET A 1 -48.84 48.95 -40.64
C MET A 1 -48.12 47.72 -40.21
N LYS A 2 -46.80 47.73 -40.24
CA LYS A 2 -45.93 46.57 -40.00
C LYS A 2 -45.38 46.67 -38.56
N HIS A 3 -45.64 45.63 -37.75
CA HIS A 3 -45.01 45.48 -36.44
C HIS A 3 -43.74 44.62 -36.56
N PRO A 4 -42.59 45.01 -36.00
CA PRO A 4 -41.42 44.17 -35.97
C PRO A 4 -41.44 43.27 -34.71
N THR A 5 -41.26 42.01 -34.93
CA THR A 5 -41.09 40.96 -33.91
C THR A 5 -39.66 41.04 -33.36
N ALA A 6 -39.51 41.31 -32.07
CA ALA A 6 -38.23 41.28 -31.41
C ALA A 6 -37.88 39.82 -31.03
N VAL A 7 -36.77 39.32 -31.55
CA VAL A 7 -36.21 38.03 -31.17
C VAL A 7 -35.26 38.25 -29.99
N LEU A 8 -35.63 37.68 -28.85
CA LEU A 8 -34.80 37.66 -27.63
C LEU A 8 -33.84 36.50 -27.71
N VAL A 9 -32.55 36.77 -27.93
CA VAL A 9 -31.49 35.75 -27.89
C VAL A 9 -31.03 35.62 -26.44
N CYS A 10 -31.41 34.49 -25.78
CA CYS A 10 -30.83 34.08 -24.50
C CYS A 10 -29.45 33.48 -24.74
N VAL A 11 -28.41 34.21 -24.37
CA VAL A 11 -27.04 33.68 -24.28
C VAL A 11 -26.90 32.98 -22.94
N ALA A 12 -26.96 31.66 -22.96
CA ALA A 12 -26.63 30.84 -21.79
C ALA A 12 -25.12 30.82 -21.61
N ASN A 13 -24.62 31.51 -20.59
CA ASN A 13 -23.24 31.37 -20.15
C ASN A 13 -23.06 30.01 -19.45
N PHE A 14 -22.41 29.06 -20.15
CA PHE A 14 -21.88 27.86 -19.56
C PHE A 14 -20.58 28.21 -18.80
N ILE A 15 -20.68 28.37 -17.49
CA ILE A 15 -19.51 28.39 -16.61
C ILE A 15 -19.05 26.94 -16.46
N ALA A 16 -18.05 26.55 -17.25
CA ALA A 16 -17.34 25.31 -17.03
C ALA A 16 -16.53 25.46 -15.73
N ALA A 17 -17.01 24.86 -14.66
CA ALA A 17 -16.21 24.67 -13.46
C ALA A 17 -15.07 23.70 -13.79
N CYS A 18 -13.89 24.24 -14.09
CA CYS A 18 -12.65 23.47 -14.07
C CYS A 18 -12.42 23.02 -12.63
N THR A 19 -12.73 21.78 -12.32
CA THR A 19 -12.17 21.12 -11.14
C THR A 19 -10.68 20.95 -11.40
N VAL A 20 -9.88 21.82 -10.80
CA VAL A 20 -8.42 21.65 -10.73
C VAL A 20 -8.21 20.38 -9.91
N ALA A 21 -7.77 19.31 -10.57
CA ALA A 21 -7.24 18.17 -9.88
C ALA A 21 -6.00 18.66 -9.14
N ASP A 22 -6.06 18.58 -7.83
CA ASP A 22 -4.96 18.91 -6.91
C ASP A 22 -3.81 17.93 -7.20
N ALA A 23 -2.93 18.34 -8.10
CA ALA A 23 -1.67 17.67 -8.30
C ALA A 23 -0.79 18.13 -7.14
N ALA A 24 -0.59 17.26 -6.14
CA ALA A 24 0.34 17.48 -5.05
C ALA A 24 1.70 17.87 -5.64
N LEU A 25 2.15 19.08 -5.33
CA LEU A 25 3.46 19.57 -5.71
C LEU A 25 4.53 18.73 -4.98
N PRO A 26 5.59 18.27 -5.66
CA PRO A 26 6.70 17.60 -5.00
C PRO A 26 7.38 18.61 -4.06
N GLY A 27 7.28 18.36 -2.74
CA GLY A 27 7.85 19.21 -1.69
C GLY A 27 6.83 19.74 -0.68
N ALA A 28 5.55 19.37 -0.74
CA ALA A 28 4.63 19.59 0.37
C ALA A 28 5.16 18.84 1.61
N PRO A 29 5.06 19.43 2.84
CA PRO A 29 5.39 18.71 4.06
C PRO A 29 4.60 17.40 4.06
N ASP A 30 5.25 16.32 4.51
CA ASP A 30 4.71 14.96 4.57
C ASP A 30 3.49 14.95 5.51
N VAL A 31 2.35 15.40 4.96
CA VAL A 31 1.10 15.46 5.71
C VAL A 31 0.65 14.03 5.90
N GLU A 32 0.65 13.59 7.15
CA GLU A 32 0.21 12.27 7.51
C GLU A 32 -1.19 12.00 6.95
N ALA A 33 -1.29 11.07 6.02
CA ALA A 33 -2.51 10.76 5.30
C ALA A 33 -3.00 9.35 5.58
N VAL A 34 -4.31 9.21 5.74
CA VAL A 34 -4.98 7.92 5.82
C VAL A 34 -5.26 7.42 4.40
N ALA A 35 -4.69 6.29 4.05
CA ALA A 35 -5.05 5.58 2.83
C ALA A 35 -6.35 4.82 3.05
N ILE A 36 -7.32 4.98 2.15
CA ILE A 36 -8.66 4.40 2.27
C ILE A 36 -9.04 3.75 0.95
N GLU A 37 -9.44 2.49 1.02
CA GLU A 37 -10.07 1.78 -0.10
C GLU A 37 -11.34 1.10 0.38
N SER A 38 -12.44 1.28 -0.36
CA SER A 38 -13.71 0.68 -0.02
C SER A 38 -14.40 0.15 -1.27
N ARG A 39 -14.94 -1.05 -1.16
CA ARG A 39 -15.69 -1.73 -2.22
C ARG A 39 -17.03 -2.20 -1.70
N ALA A 40 -18.06 -1.97 -2.48
CA ALA A 40 -19.41 -2.53 -2.24
C ALA A 40 -19.74 -3.54 -3.33
N SER A 41 -20.39 -4.65 -2.93
CA SER A 41 -20.93 -5.62 -3.88
C SER A 41 -21.99 -4.94 -4.76
N ALA A 42 -22.06 -5.32 -6.03
CA ALA A 42 -23.05 -4.78 -6.98
C ALA A 42 -24.50 -4.95 -6.51
N ASP A 43 -24.76 -5.96 -5.69
CA ASP A 43 -26.10 -6.23 -5.13
C ASP A 43 -26.33 -5.48 -3.80
N TYR A 44 -25.36 -4.77 -3.28
CA TYR A 44 -25.49 -4.02 -2.04
C TYR A 44 -25.61 -2.53 -2.31
N MET A 45 -26.79 -2.00 -2.07
CA MET A 45 -27.05 -0.58 -2.15
C MET A 45 -27.76 -0.13 -0.87
N ARG A 46 -27.19 0.83 -0.17
CA ARG A 46 -27.85 1.40 1.00
C ARG A 46 -29.09 2.18 0.59
N ILE A 47 -30.22 1.78 1.14
CA ILE A 47 -31.48 2.50 0.97
C ILE A 47 -31.34 3.88 1.62
N ARG A 48 -31.84 4.92 0.94
CA ARG A 48 -31.88 6.28 1.47
C ARG A 48 -33.34 6.68 1.72
N ASP A 49 -33.53 7.48 2.74
CA ASP A 49 -34.82 8.12 3.03
C ASP A 49 -35.11 9.29 2.08
N ALA A 50 -36.25 9.95 2.28
CA ALA A 50 -36.65 11.12 1.48
C ALA A 50 -35.68 12.30 1.60
N ASP A 51 -34.94 12.40 2.70
CA ASP A 51 -33.93 13.43 2.95
C ASP A 51 -32.55 13.05 2.41
N GLY A 52 -32.44 11.91 1.73
CA GLY A 52 -31.17 11.39 1.17
C GLY A 52 -30.23 10.78 2.21
N LYS A 53 -30.66 10.63 3.47
CA LYS A 53 -29.86 9.97 4.52
C LYS A 53 -29.97 8.47 4.40
N PRO A 54 -28.88 7.72 4.69
CA PRO A 54 -28.96 6.25 4.69
C PRO A 54 -29.96 5.76 5.74
N VAL A 55 -30.84 4.86 5.36
CA VAL A 55 -31.75 4.16 6.30
C VAL A 55 -30.91 3.34 7.28
N ALA A 56 -31.36 3.25 8.53
CA ALA A 56 -30.68 2.52 9.59
C ALA A 56 -30.50 1.04 9.24
N GLU A 57 -29.29 0.52 9.39
CA GLU A 57 -28.98 -0.89 9.26
C GLU A 57 -28.37 -1.43 10.54
N THR A 58 -28.89 -2.55 11.00
CA THR A 58 -28.42 -3.17 12.24
C THR A 58 -27.23 -4.08 11.98
N PHE A 59 -26.23 -4.02 12.86
CA PHE A 59 -25.04 -4.84 12.74
C PHE A 59 -24.60 -5.44 14.05
N ALA A 60 -23.77 -6.49 13.96
CA ALA A 60 -22.98 -7.04 15.05
C ALA A 60 -21.52 -7.13 14.64
N PHE A 61 -20.61 -6.93 15.60
CA PHE A 61 -19.19 -7.14 15.34
C PHE A 61 -18.78 -8.60 15.53
N ALA A 62 -17.81 -9.04 14.72
CA ALA A 62 -17.07 -10.27 14.92
C ALA A 62 -15.56 -10.01 14.82
N LYS A 63 -14.79 -10.76 15.62
CA LYS A 63 -13.34 -10.75 15.54
C LYS A 63 -12.90 -11.57 14.32
N GLY A 64 -12.29 -10.93 13.33
CA GLY A 64 -11.69 -11.59 12.18
C GLY A 64 -10.29 -12.11 12.49
N GLY A 65 -9.42 -11.24 12.96
CA GLY A 65 -8.06 -11.62 13.32
C GLY A 65 -7.18 -10.42 13.59
N VAL A 66 -6.05 -10.71 14.21
CA VAL A 66 -4.97 -9.75 14.46
C VAL A 66 -3.82 -10.13 13.56
N TRP A 67 -3.37 -9.20 12.75
CA TRP A 67 -2.18 -9.39 11.96
C TRP A 67 -0.98 -8.79 12.69
N ARG A 68 0.04 -9.62 12.89
CA ARG A 68 1.30 -9.18 13.52
C ARG A 68 2.39 -9.23 12.46
N SER A 69 3.20 -8.21 12.40
CA SER A 69 4.37 -8.16 11.49
C SER A 69 5.37 -9.29 11.74
N GLY A 70 5.34 -9.89 12.92
CA GLY A 70 6.29 -10.95 13.33
C GLY A 70 7.67 -10.43 13.73
N GLU A 71 7.87 -9.11 13.74
CA GLU A 71 9.14 -8.49 14.10
C GLU A 71 9.29 -8.37 15.63
N ALA A 72 10.51 -8.60 16.10
CA ALA A 72 10.89 -8.38 17.49
C ALA A 72 10.76 -6.89 17.83
N GLY A 73 9.95 -6.58 18.86
CA GLY A 73 9.71 -5.18 19.27
C GLY A 73 8.42 -4.56 18.73
N SER A 74 7.64 -5.28 17.92
CA SER A 74 6.28 -4.86 17.58
C SER A 74 5.45 -4.77 18.85
N LYS A 75 4.87 -3.57 19.13
CA LYS A 75 3.95 -3.36 20.24
C LYS A 75 2.77 -4.32 20.12
N ASP A 76 2.24 -4.78 21.25
CA ASP A 76 1.07 -5.64 21.25
C ASP A 76 -0.09 -4.93 20.52
N PRO A 77 -0.73 -5.61 19.56
CA PRO A 77 -1.85 -5.02 18.85
C PRO A 77 -3.00 -4.75 19.84
N LEU A 78 -3.78 -3.72 19.52
CA LEU A 78 -4.95 -3.36 20.29
C LEU A 78 -5.88 -4.56 20.52
N ASP A 79 -6.52 -4.57 21.69
CA ASP A 79 -7.59 -5.53 21.96
C ASP A 79 -8.78 -5.31 21.01
N PHE A 80 -9.43 -6.41 20.60
CA PHE A 80 -10.61 -6.38 19.74
C PHE A 80 -11.69 -5.41 20.23
N MET A 81 -11.95 -5.39 21.54
CA MET A 81 -13.00 -4.52 22.09
C MET A 81 -12.63 -3.04 22.00
N ALA A 82 -11.34 -2.71 22.10
CA ALA A 82 -10.86 -1.34 21.89
C ALA A 82 -11.09 -0.90 20.45
N VAL A 83 -10.68 -1.73 19.47
CA VAL A 83 -10.89 -1.45 18.05
C VAL A 83 -12.38 -1.34 17.72
N ALA A 84 -13.20 -2.30 18.14
CA ALA A 84 -14.63 -2.32 17.88
C ALA A 84 -15.35 -1.09 18.47
N ARG A 85 -15.01 -0.66 19.69
CA ARG A 85 -15.58 0.54 20.30
C ARG A 85 -15.22 1.80 19.52
N THR A 86 -13.97 1.93 19.11
CA THR A 86 -13.50 3.09 18.34
C THR A 86 -14.19 3.17 16.98
N VAL A 87 -14.34 2.04 16.27
CA VAL A 87 -14.99 1.98 14.96
C VAL A 87 -16.52 2.12 15.05
N ALA A 88 -17.12 1.80 16.20
CA ALA A 88 -18.57 1.88 16.38
C ALA A 88 -19.12 3.31 16.21
N ALA A 89 -18.40 4.35 16.68
CA ALA A 89 -18.85 5.73 16.54
C ALA A 89 -18.88 6.21 15.08
N PRO A 90 -17.84 6.01 14.25
CA PRO A 90 -17.88 6.25 12.81
C PRO A 90 -18.98 5.46 12.08
N LEU A 91 -19.23 4.19 12.44
CA LEU A 91 -20.36 3.43 11.89
C LEU A 91 -21.71 4.06 12.25
N ALA A 92 -21.89 4.47 13.51
CA ALA A 92 -23.12 5.13 13.95
C ALA A 92 -23.36 6.45 13.21
N SER A 93 -22.32 7.23 12.89
CA SER A 93 -22.44 8.45 12.07
C SER A 93 -22.99 8.18 10.67
N GLN A 94 -22.81 6.95 10.16
CA GLN A 94 -23.35 6.48 8.89
C GLN A 94 -24.67 5.73 9.06
N ASN A 95 -25.34 5.86 10.22
CA ASN A 95 -26.62 5.22 10.56
C ASN A 95 -26.58 3.69 10.58
N TYR A 96 -25.43 3.10 10.99
CA TYR A 96 -25.34 1.71 11.38
C TYR A 96 -25.59 1.59 12.88
N ILE A 97 -26.50 0.72 13.28
CA ILE A 97 -26.93 0.56 14.67
C ILE A 97 -26.52 -0.82 15.17
N SER A 98 -25.77 -0.87 16.27
CA SER A 98 -25.36 -2.16 16.84
C SER A 98 -26.58 -2.92 17.39
N SER A 99 -26.66 -4.23 17.13
CA SER A 99 -27.73 -5.10 17.60
C SER A 99 -27.18 -6.31 18.32
N LYS A 100 -27.84 -6.67 19.43
CA LYS A 100 -27.57 -7.93 20.16
C LYS A 100 -28.58 -9.02 19.80
N ASP A 101 -29.65 -8.68 19.08
CA ASP A 101 -30.70 -9.61 18.65
C ASP A 101 -30.35 -10.21 17.28
N PRO A 102 -30.05 -11.51 17.20
CA PRO A 102 -29.73 -12.17 15.92
C PRO A 102 -30.87 -12.07 14.90
N GLY A 103 -32.12 -12.04 15.34
CA GLY A 103 -33.30 -11.94 14.46
C GLY A 103 -33.39 -10.59 13.75
N ARG A 104 -32.84 -9.54 14.35
CA ARG A 104 -32.85 -8.17 13.86
C ARG A 104 -31.54 -7.74 13.21
N THR A 105 -30.48 -8.49 13.42
CA THR A 105 -29.15 -8.18 12.87
C THR A 105 -29.13 -8.42 11.36
N LYS A 106 -28.78 -7.40 10.57
CA LYS A 106 -28.64 -7.49 9.11
C LYS A 106 -27.21 -7.77 8.69
N LEU A 107 -26.25 -7.13 9.33
CA LEU A 107 -24.83 -7.20 8.95
C LEU A 107 -23.98 -7.85 10.04
N LEU A 108 -23.03 -8.68 9.65
CA LEU A 108 -21.91 -9.09 10.47
C LEU A 108 -20.66 -8.35 10.01
N VAL A 109 -20.21 -7.41 10.82
CA VAL A 109 -18.98 -6.65 10.52
C VAL A 109 -17.81 -7.36 11.17
N VAL A 110 -17.02 -8.04 10.36
CA VAL A 110 -15.79 -8.74 10.76
C VAL A 110 -14.65 -7.75 10.71
N VAL A 111 -13.91 -7.64 11.82
CA VAL A 111 -12.83 -6.67 11.99
C VAL A 111 -11.49 -7.39 11.99
N TYR A 112 -10.61 -6.99 11.08
CA TYR A 112 -9.19 -7.36 11.07
C TYR A 112 -8.36 -6.10 11.31
N TRP A 113 -7.25 -6.22 12.03
CA TRP A 113 -6.37 -5.07 12.31
C TRP A 113 -4.95 -5.53 12.61
N GLY A 114 -4.02 -4.62 12.55
CA GLY A 114 -2.62 -4.90 12.88
C GLY A 114 -1.65 -3.94 12.23
N THR A 115 -0.42 -4.44 12.03
CA THR A 115 0.67 -3.74 11.36
C THR A 115 1.15 -4.53 10.15
N THR A 116 1.53 -3.84 9.08
CA THR A 116 2.13 -4.44 7.90
C THR A 116 3.53 -4.95 8.21
N ARG A 117 4.01 -5.87 7.37
CA ARG A 117 5.41 -6.30 7.39
C ARG A 117 6.24 -5.33 6.58
N VAL A 118 7.44 -5.04 7.08
CA VAL A 118 8.45 -4.30 6.33
C VAL A 118 9.39 -5.32 5.70
N PRO A 119 9.70 -5.22 4.39
CA PRO A 119 10.72 -6.06 3.79
C PRO A 119 12.08 -5.84 4.46
N ASP A 120 12.84 -6.93 4.64
CA ASP A 120 14.16 -6.83 5.27
C ASP A 120 15.16 -6.13 4.34
N LYS A 121 15.44 -4.86 4.64
CA LYS A 121 16.37 -4.03 3.87
C LYS A 121 17.83 -4.49 4.04
N SER A 122 18.18 -5.15 5.15
CA SER A 122 19.54 -5.63 5.40
C SER A 122 19.92 -6.75 4.43
N THR A 123 19.01 -7.67 4.19
CA THR A 123 19.23 -8.78 3.24
C THR A 123 19.37 -8.26 1.80
N SER A 124 18.60 -7.24 1.44
CA SER A 124 18.70 -6.59 0.12
C SER A 124 20.05 -5.88 -0.06
N SER A 125 20.58 -5.22 0.98
CA SER A 125 21.90 -4.58 0.96
C SER A 125 23.00 -5.62 0.77
N VAL A 126 23.01 -6.70 1.55
CA VAL A 126 24.01 -7.80 1.44
C VAL A 126 23.97 -8.46 0.06
N ALA A 127 22.77 -8.69 -0.51
CA ALA A 127 22.65 -9.25 -1.85
C ALA A 127 23.22 -8.28 -2.93
N GLY A 128 22.95 -6.98 -2.80
CA GLY A 128 23.49 -5.96 -3.67
C GLY A 128 25.01 -5.86 -3.60
N GLU A 129 25.59 -5.84 -2.39
CA GLU A 129 27.03 -5.83 -2.16
C GLU A 129 27.71 -7.10 -2.73
N SER A 130 27.10 -8.26 -2.55
CA SER A 130 27.57 -9.53 -3.11
C SER A 130 27.59 -9.51 -4.64
N LEU A 131 26.55 -8.96 -5.26
CA LEU A 131 26.44 -8.84 -6.72
C LEU A 131 27.48 -7.85 -7.26
N GLN A 132 27.69 -6.73 -6.58
CA GLN A 132 28.70 -5.76 -6.94
C GLN A 132 30.11 -6.35 -6.85
N ALA A 133 30.44 -7.02 -5.75
CA ALA A 133 31.74 -7.68 -5.56
C ALA A 133 32.00 -8.75 -6.63
N ALA A 134 30.99 -9.57 -6.96
CA ALA A 134 31.08 -10.57 -8.03
C ALA A 134 31.29 -9.94 -9.41
N SER A 135 30.63 -8.79 -9.69
CA SER A 135 30.78 -8.04 -10.93
C SER A 135 32.18 -7.44 -11.07
N GLU A 136 32.73 -6.86 -10.00
CA GLU A 136 34.09 -6.31 -9.98
C GLU A 136 35.13 -7.42 -10.20
N ALA A 137 34.94 -8.59 -9.57
CA ALA A 137 35.79 -9.76 -9.77
C ALA A 137 35.75 -10.26 -11.22
N ALA A 138 34.54 -10.30 -11.84
CA ALA A 138 34.37 -10.70 -13.24
C ALA A 138 35.05 -9.72 -14.21
N MET A 139 34.95 -8.42 -13.96
CA MET A 139 35.66 -7.40 -14.74
C MET A 139 37.16 -7.54 -14.62
N SER A 140 37.67 -7.86 -13.44
CA SER A 140 39.10 -8.06 -13.18
C SER A 140 39.63 -9.32 -13.86
N ALA A 141 38.88 -10.42 -13.82
CA ALA A 141 39.25 -11.70 -14.44
C ALA A 141 39.27 -11.64 -15.98
N ASN A 142 38.44 -10.79 -16.58
CA ASN A 142 38.34 -10.60 -18.04
C ASN A 142 39.39 -9.64 -18.63
N HIS A 143 40.30 -9.10 -17.84
CA HIS A 143 41.43 -8.36 -18.40
C HIS A 143 42.32 -9.31 -19.17
N PRO A 144 42.55 -9.10 -20.50
CA PRO A 144 43.43 -9.95 -21.27
C PRO A 144 44.84 -9.84 -20.71
N GLN A 145 45.28 -10.89 -20.04
CA GLN A 145 46.69 -10.99 -19.63
C GLN A 145 47.53 -11.01 -20.89
N PRO A 146 48.55 -10.17 -21.00
CA PRO A 146 49.40 -10.22 -22.20
C PRO A 146 50.09 -11.59 -22.21
N VAL A 147 49.76 -12.40 -23.22
CA VAL A 147 50.40 -13.70 -23.45
C VAL A 147 51.87 -13.43 -23.68
N ARG A 148 52.71 -13.68 -22.68
CA ARG A 148 54.19 -13.63 -22.85
C ARG A 148 54.58 -14.87 -23.62
N PHE A 149 54.76 -14.70 -24.90
CA PHE A 149 55.47 -15.69 -25.69
C PHE A 149 56.91 -15.72 -25.23
N ASN A 150 57.32 -16.79 -24.54
CA ASN A 150 58.73 -17.02 -24.30
C ASN A 150 59.41 -17.27 -25.67
N ALA A 151 60.34 -16.40 -26.04
CA ALA A 151 61.10 -16.48 -27.28
C ALA A 151 62.07 -17.68 -27.35
N GLY A 152 61.68 -18.82 -26.79
CA GLY A 152 62.46 -20.04 -26.75
C GLY A 152 61.83 -21.25 -27.42
N ASP A 153 60.57 -21.21 -27.74
CA ASP A 153 59.91 -22.34 -28.43
C ASP A 153 60.01 -22.15 -29.96
N SER A 154 61.05 -22.77 -30.50
CA SER A 154 61.24 -22.91 -31.97
C SER A 154 60.14 -23.78 -32.52
N CYS A 155 59.07 -23.19 -33.06
CA CYS A 155 58.09 -23.91 -33.87
C CYS A 155 58.76 -24.36 -35.17
N ALA A 156 58.88 -25.67 -35.34
CA ALA A 156 59.28 -26.28 -36.61
C ALA A 156 58.36 -25.88 -37.74
N PRO A 157 58.87 -25.54 -38.95
CA PRO A 157 58.11 -24.87 -40.01
C PRO A 157 57.17 -25.81 -40.84
N ASN A 158 56.70 -26.92 -40.34
CA ASN A 158 55.98 -27.91 -41.13
C ASN A 158 54.60 -28.36 -40.64
N GLN A 159 53.89 -27.55 -39.84
CA GLN A 159 52.49 -27.81 -39.52
C GLN A 159 51.57 -26.61 -39.82
N MET A 160 51.71 -26.07 -41.03
CA MET A 160 50.63 -25.30 -41.64
C MET A 160 49.68 -26.19 -42.40
N ALA A 161 48.95 -27.02 -41.72
CA ALA A 161 47.86 -27.79 -42.33
C ALA A 161 46.70 -27.89 -41.33
N GLN A 162 45.64 -27.11 -41.67
CA GLN A 162 44.27 -27.35 -41.24
C GLN A 162 44.01 -27.40 -39.72
N THR A 163 44.05 -26.24 -39.11
CA THR A 163 43.22 -26.07 -37.92
C THR A 163 41.99 -25.29 -38.34
N ASN A 164 40.88 -25.98 -38.57
CA ASN A 164 39.57 -25.46 -38.26
C ASN A 164 39.63 -25.18 -36.75
N SER A 165 40.05 -23.99 -36.37
CA SER A 165 40.09 -23.55 -35.00
C SER A 165 38.64 -23.31 -34.57
N ILE A 166 38.03 -24.38 -34.07
CA ILE A 166 37.00 -24.24 -33.10
C ILE A 166 37.70 -23.61 -31.91
N ASN A 167 37.57 -22.32 -31.74
CA ASN A 167 38.02 -21.61 -30.56
C ASN A 167 37.21 -22.14 -29.37
N TYR A 168 37.65 -23.22 -28.78
CA TYR A 168 37.28 -23.56 -27.42
C TYR A 168 38.01 -22.55 -26.55
N THR A 169 37.31 -21.54 -26.12
CA THR A 169 37.75 -20.69 -25.00
C THR A 169 37.77 -21.60 -23.78
N VAL A 170 38.91 -22.20 -23.48
CA VAL A 170 39.09 -22.96 -22.23
C VAL A 170 39.09 -21.89 -21.15
N MET A 171 38.01 -21.85 -20.36
CA MET A 171 37.95 -20.99 -19.20
C MET A 171 39.06 -21.36 -18.22
N THR A 172 39.78 -20.38 -17.72
CA THR A 172 40.73 -20.56 -16.64
C THR A 172 40.00 -20.90 -15.34
N PRO A 173 40.63 -21.59 -14.38
CA PRO A 173 40.04 -21.86 -13.07
C PRO A 173 39.49 -20.58 -12.41
N ASP A 174 40.22 -19.48 -12.49
CA ASP A 174 39.80 -18.20 -11.93
C ASP A 174 38.53 -17.63 -12.62
N GLN A 175 38.36 -17.87 -13.93
CA GLN A 175 37.13 -17.50 -14.65
C GLN A 175 35.96 -18.36 -14.24
N ILE A 176 36.17 -19.66 -14.02
CA ILE A 176 35.12 -20.58 -13.55
C ILE A 176 34.67 -20.19 -12.14
N ASP A 177 35.60 -19.87 -11.25
CA ASP A 177 35.28 -19.45 -9.88
C ASP A 177 34.52 -18.10 -9.86
N THR A 178 34.92 -17.18 -10.74
CA THR A 178 34.24 -15.88 -10.90
C THR A 178 32.83 -16.05 -11.45
N ASP A 179 32.62 -16.89 -12.46
CA ASP A 179 31.31 -17.17 -13.04
C ASP A 179 30.39 -17.85 -12.03
N ASN A 180 30.92 -18.76 -11.20
CA ASN A 180 30.20 -19.40 -10.11
C ASN A 180 29.81 -18.39 -9.04
N ALA A 181 30.71 -17.48 -8.64
CA ALA A 181 30.43 -16.42 -7.67
C ALA A 181 29.36 -15.46 -8.21
N MET A 182 29.45 -15.07 -9.48
CA MET A 182 28.44 -14.22 -10.13
C MET A 182 27.08 -14.91 -10.17
N SER A 183 27.02 -16.19 -10.55
CA SER A 183 25.80 -16.97 -10.61
C SER A 183 25.16 -17.12 -9.21
N ALA A 184 25.96 -17.36 -8.17
CA ALA A 184 25.50 -17.42 -6.80
C ALA A 184 24.95 -16.06 -6.31
N ALA A 185 25.65 -14.97 -6.60
CA ALA A 185 25.20 -13.61 -6.24
C ALA A 185 23.90 -13.21 -6.96
N MET A 186 23.76 -13.55 -8.25
CA MET A 186 22.53 -13.33 -9.00
C MET A 186 21.37 -14.17 -8.41
N SER A 187 21.60 -15.42 -8.06
CA SER A 187 20.59 -16.29 -7.45
C SER A 187 20.15 -15.77 -6.09
N MET A 188 21.08 -15.27 -5.29
CA MET A 188 20.78 -14.64 -3.99
C MET A 188 19.96 -13.38 -4.18
N SER A 189 20.34 -12.50 -5.08
CA SER A 189 19.62 -11.27 -5.39
C SER A 189 18.20 -11.55 -5.87
N ALA A 190 18.03 -12.51 -6.79
CA ALA A 190 16.71 -12.91 -7.27
C ALA A 190 15.83 -13.52 -6.16
N SER A 191 16.42 -14.28 -5.23
CA SER A 191 15.70 -14.84 -4.09
C SER A 191 15.21 -13.76 -3.13
N VAL A 192 16.07 -12.78 -2.82
CA VAL A 192 15.73 -11.65 -1.96
C VAL A 192 14.64 -10.78 -2.60
N GLU A 193 14.77 -10.48 -3.89
CA GLU A 193 13.75 -9.72 -4.64
C GLU A 193 12.40 -10.48 -4.66
N HIS A 194 12.43 -11.79 -4.86
CA HIS A 194 11.20 -12.59 -4.82
C HIS A 194 10.52 -12.54 -3.44
N GLN A 195 11.28 -12.67 -2.36
CA GLN A 195 10.72 -12.56 -1.00
C GLN A 195 10.15 -11.17 -0.72
N ARG A 196 10.84 -10.10 -1.13
CA ARG A 196 10.35 -8.74 -1.04
C ARG A 196 9.02 -8.58 -1.77
N ASN A 197 8.96 -9.01 -3.03
CA ASN A 197 7.74 -8.93 -3.84
C ASN A 197 6.56 -9.67 -3.20
N LEU A 198 6.79 -10.82 -2.53
CA LEU A 198 5.73 -11.52 -1.81
C LEU A 198 5.18 -10.72 -0.61
N VAL A 199 6.06 -10.02 0.12
CA VAL A 199 5.65 -9.16 1.23
C VAL A 199 4.86 -7.97 0.71
N ASP A 200 5.35 -7.32 -0.35
CA ASP A 200 4.69 -6.17 -0.97
C ASP A 200 3.31 -6.52 -1.53
N GLU A 201 3.18 -7.68 -2.19
CA GLU A 201 1.90 -8.19 -2.68
C GLU A 201 0.91 -8.46 -1.52
N GLN A 202 1.39 -9.05 -0.42
CA GLN A 202 0.57 -9.26 0.77
C GLN A 202 0.12 -7.94 1.39
N ASN A 203 1.03 -6.97 1.51
CA ASN A 203 0.71 -5.64 2.01
C ASN A 203 -0.29 -4.93 1.08
N ALA A 204 -0.08 -5.00 -0.23
CA ALA A 204 -0.99 -4.43 -1.22
C ALA A 204 -2.41 -4.98 -1.07
N MET A 205 -2.57 -6.30 -0.96
CA MET A 205 -3.86 -6.92 -0.75
C MET A 205 -4.52 -6.52 0.58
N MET A 206 -3.74 -6.45 1.67
CA MET A 206 -4.28 -6.06 2.99
C MET A 206 -4.69 -4.59 3.05
N LEU A 207 -3.92 -3.73 2.42
CA LEU A 207 -4.15 -2.28 2.47
C LEU A 207 -5.14 -1.79 1.40
N GLY A 208 -5.52 -2.64 0.42
CA GLY A 208 -6.41 -2.26 -0.68
C GLY A 208 -5.70 -1.61 -1.87
N TYR A 209 -4.41 -1.87 -2.04
CA TYR A 209 -3.60 -1.40 -3.17
C TYR A 209 -3.60 -2.36 -4.36
N ASP A 210 -4.39 -3.43 -4.30
CA ASP A 210 -4.39 -4.51 -5.30
C ASP A 210 -4.75 -4.03 -6.70
N SER A 211 -5.69 -3.11 -6.86
CA SER A 211 -6.00 -2.49 -8.16
C SER A 211 -4.83 -1.67 -8.68
N TRP A 212 -4.22 -0.86 -7.83
CA TRP A 212 -3.06 -0.05 -8.18
C TRP A 212 -1.83 -0.91 -8.47
N TRP A 213 -1.63 -1.98 -7.69
CA TRP A 213 -0.59 -2.97 -7.94
C TRP A 213 -0.71 -3.59 -9.34
N ALA A 214 -1.92 -4.00 -9.73
CA ALA A 214 -2.20 -4.55 -11.05
C ALA A 214 -2.00 -3.54 -12.19
N GLU A 215 -2.45 -2.30 -11.99
CA GLU A 215 -2.29 -1.22 -12.97
C GLU A 215 -0.81 -0.85 -13.18
N THR A 216 -0.03 -0.80 -12.11
CA THR A 216 1.38 -0.41 -12.20
C THR A 216 2.31 -1.53 -12.66
N ALA A 217 1.87 -2.79 -12.62
CA ALA A 217 2.66 -3.93 -13.12
C ALA A 217 3.06 -3.77 -14.60
N GLN A 218 2.21 -3.15 -15.42
CA GLN A 218 2.48 -2.88 -16.84
C GLN A 218 3.52 -1.80 -17.07
N PHE A 219 3.85 -0.98 -16.07
CA PHE A 219 4.80 0.13 -16.19
C PHE A 219 6.20 -0.22 -15.70
N LYS A 220 6.42 -1.49 -15.29
CA LYS A 220 7.76 -1.95 -14.89
C LYS A 220 8.74 -1.64 -16.02
N ASP A 221 9.87 -1.03 -15.68
CA ASP A 221 10.95 -0.64 -16.61
C ASP A 221 10.53 0.45 -17.64
N SER A 222 9.46 1.21 -17.39
CA SER A 222 9.00 2.31 -18.24
C SER A 222 9.28 3.68 -17.60
N PRO A 223 9.25 4.78 -18.39
CA PRO A 223 9.37 6.14 -17.83
C PRO A 223 8.28 6.50 -16.79
N GLN A 224 7.17 5.76 -16.76
CA GLN A 224 6.09 5.92 -15.78
C GLN A 224 6.29 5.10 -14.50
N ASP A 225 7.43 4.44 -14.37
CA ASP A 225 7.74 3.59 -13.21
C ASP A 225 7.80 4.34 -11.87
N TYR A 226 7.92 5.68 -11.91
CA TYR A 226 7.84 6.52 -10.71
C TYR A 226 6.55 6.29 -9.89
N ARG A 227 5.40 6.04 -10.56
CA ARG A 227 4.14 5.73 -9.87
C ARG A 227 4.22 4.41 -9.10
N ARG A 228 4.90 3.44 -9.68
CA ARG A 228 5.15 2.16 -9.02
C ARG A 228 6.13 2.33 -7.86
N ALA A 229 7.18 3.13 -8.05
CA ALA A 229 8.15 3.42 -7.01
C ALA A 229 7.51 4.10 -5.81
N ASP A 230 6.65 5.11 -6.02
CA ASP A 230 5.91 5.79 -4.95
C ASP A 230 5.00 4.80 -4.19
N MET A 231 4.27 3.94 -4.91
CA MET A 231 3.43 2.91 -4.30
C MET A 231 4.26 1.91 -3.48
N LEU A 232 5.38 1.44 -4.03
CA LEU A 232 6.26 0.50 -3.33
C LEU A 232 6.84 1.13 -2.06
N ALA A 233 7.28 2.38 -2.12
CA ALA A 233 7.76 3.11 -0.95
C ALA A 233 6.68 3.16 0.16
N GLU A 234 5.43 3.37 -0.22
CA GLU A 234 4.32 3.38 0.74
C GLU A 234 3.99 1.98 1.29
N LEU A 235 4.07 0.93 0.47
CA LEU A 235 3.85 -0.46 0.88
C LEU A 235 4.96 -1.01 1.77
N GLU A 236 6.18 -0.53 1.59
CA GLU A 236 7.36 -0.90 2.37
C GLU A 236 7.48 -0.14 3.70
N ASP A 237 6.69 0.91 3.88
CA ASP A 237 6.57 1.57 5.17
C ASP A 237 5.75 0.71 6.13
N ARG A 238 6.12 0.75 7.41
CA ARG A 238 5.29 0.13 8.44
C ARG A 238 4.01 0.92 8.61
N ARG A 239 2.87 0.25 8.49
CA ARG A 239 1.55 0.89 8.57
C ARG A 239 0.65 0.18 9.57
N TYR A 240 -0.08 0.96 10.36
CA TYR A 240 -1.26 0.48 11.05
C TYR A 240 -2.41 0.35 10.08
N PHE A 241 -3.17 -0.72 10.16
CA PHE A 241 -4.32 -0.91 9.29
C PHE A 241 -5.51 -1.53 10.02
N VAL A 242 -6.71 -1.25 9.47
CA VAL A 242 -7.97 -1.90 9.83
C VAL A 242 -8.69 -2.28 8.55
N VAL A 243 -9.23 -3.50 8.53
CA VAL A 243 -10.12 -3.99 7.49
C VAL A 243 -11.46 -4.34 8.10
N LEU A 244 -12.52 -3.72 7.60
CA LEU A 244 -13.90 -4.03 7.95
C LEU A 244 -14.53 -4.79 6.80
N MET A 245 -15.06 -5.98 7.07
CA MET A 245 -15.76 -6.80 6.09
C MET A 245 -17.19 -7.06 6.58
N ALA A 246 -18.18 -6.53 5.89
CA ALA A 246 -19.58 -6.70 6.24
C ALA A 246 -20.25 -7.80 5.42
N TYR A 247 -20.71 -8.80 6.11
CA TYR A 247 -21.41 -9.94 5.53
C TYR A 247 -22.93 -9.85 5.80
N ASP A 248 -23.75 -10.42 4.91
CA ASP A 248 -25.17 -10.66 5.15
C ASP A 248 -25.32 -11.65 6.32
N PHE A 249 -25.70 -11.10 7.48
CA PHE A 249 -25.80 -11.91 8.70
C PHE A 249 -26.91 -12.97 8.59
N GLN A 250 -28.07 -12.63 8.02
CA GLN A 250 -29.19 -13.55 7.94
C GLN A 250 -28.89 -14.73 7.03
N LYS A 251 -28.22 -14.47 5.91
CA LYS A 251 -27.80 -15.51 4.96
C LYS A 251 -26.74 -16.41 5.56
N LEU A 252 -25.74 -15.81 6.24
CA LEU A 252 -24.69 -16.56 6.93
C LEU A 252 -25.26 -17.42 8.05
N TRP A 253 -26.19 -16.87 8.86
CA TRP A 253 -26.75 -17.57 10.01
C TRP A 253 -27.67 -18.72 9.60
N LYS A 254 -28.57 -18.50 8.65
CA LYS A 254 -29.59 -19.48 8.24
C LYS A 254 -29.06 -20.49 7.22
N GLU A 255 -28.31 -20.03 6.23
CA GLU A 255 -27.89 -20.86 5.09
C GLU A 255 -26.43 -21.31 5.19
N LYS A 256 -25.66 -20.80 6.16
CA LYS A 256 -24.19 -21.04 6.30
C LYS A 256 -23.38 -20.61 5.08
N LYS A 257 -23.91 -19.68 4.29
CA LYS A 257 -23.26 -19.16 3.10
C LYS A 257 -22.78 -17.73 3.36
N PRO A 258 -21.46 -17.47 3.38
CA PRO A 258 -20.96 -16.10 3.51
C PRO A 258 -21.28 -15.33 2.22
N LYS A 259 -21.89 -14.16 2.36
CA LYS A 259 -22.06 -13.18 1.29
C LYS A 259 -21.49 -11.87 1.76
N LEU A 260 -20.33 -11.48 1.19
CA LEU A 260 -19.73 -10.18 1.44
C LEU A 260 -20.59 -9.11 0.76
N LEU A 261 -20.95 -8.08 1.51
CA LEU A 261 -21.76 -6.96 1.04
C LEU A 261 -20.90 -5.74 0.76
N TRP A 262 -19.97 -5.45 1.67
CA TRP A 262 -18.98 -4.39 1.48
C TRP A 262 -17.75 -4.66 2.33
N GLU A 263 -16.65 -4.09 1.90
CA GLU A 263 -15.41 -4.04 2.67
C GLU A 263 -14.83 -2.64 2.61
N THR A 264 -14.17 -2.24 3.69
CA THR A 264 -13.42 -0.97 3.75
C THR A 264 -12.11 -1.23 4.45
N ARG A 265 -11.03 -0.84 3.80
CA ARG A 265 -9.66 -0.89 4.30
C ARG A 265 -9.17 0.52 4.54
N PHE A 266 -8.52 0.75 5.65
CA PHE A 266 -7.89 2.03 5.91
C PHE A 266 -6.61 1.84 6.72
N SER A 267 -5.59 2.60 6.38
CA SER A 267 -4.26 2.49 6.96
C SER A 267 -3.57 3.84 7.08
N ILE A 268 -2.60 3.90 7.98
CA ILE A 268 -1.76 5.07 8.19
C ILE A 268 -0.32 4.60 8.46
N ARG A 269 0.67 5.42 8.09
CA ARG A 269 2.07 5.15 8.40
C ARG A 269 2.29 5.12 9.91
N GLU A 270 3.14 4.21 10.40
CA GLU A 270 3.54 4.14 11.80
C GLU A 270 4.71 5.08 12.03
N ASP A 271 4.45 6.26 12.60
CA ASP A 271 5.48 7.24 12.96
C ASP A 271 5.93 7.15 14.44
N GLY A 272 6.04 5.92 14.94
CA GLY A 272 6.45 5.67 16.33
C GLY A 272 5.39 5.94 17.40
N ASP A 273 4.25 6.49 17.02
CA ASP A 273 3.11 6.77 17.88
C ASP A 273 2.25 5.52 18.15
N ASP A 274 1.40 5.63 19.16
CA ASP A 274 0.51 4.55 19.56
C ASP A 274 -0.65 4.41 18.56
N PHE A 275 -0.87 3.21 18.05
CA PHE A 275 -2.01 2.87 17.17
C PHE A 275 -3.35 3.38 17.75
N THR A 276 -3.51 3.36 19.07
CA THR A 276 -4.72 3.83 19.74
C THR A 276 -5.05 5.29 19.41
N LYS A 277 -4.02 6.14 19.29
CA LYS A 277 -4.21 7.57 19.00
C LYS A 277 -4.72 7.81 17.59
N HIS A 278 -4.18 7.06 16.62
CA HIS A 278 -4.51 7.22 15.21
C HIS A 278 -5.82 6.53 14.82
N LEU A 279 -6.20 5.46 15.51
CA LEU A 279 -7.35 4.63 15.17
C LEU A 279 -8.66 5.43 15.03
N ALA A 280 -8.92 6.36 15.97
CA ALA A 280 -10.13 7.17 15.93
C ALA A 280 -10.18 8.11 14.73
N ALA A 281 -9.05 8.75 14.42
CA ALA A 281 -8.91 9.65 13.27
C ALA A 281 -8.99 8.90 11.94
N MET A 282 -8.31 7.73 11.83
CA MET A 282 -8.37 6.83 10.69
C MET A 282 -9.82 6.38 10.41
N ALA A 283 -10.51 5.87 11.44
CA ALA A 283 -11.87 5.38 11.31
C ALA A 283 -12.86 6.52 10.99
N GLY A 284 -12.63 7.72 11.53
CA GLY A 284 -13.38 8.93 11.21
C GLY A 284 -13.23 9.34 9.76
N SER A 285 -11.99 9.33 9.23
CA SER A 285 -11.69 9.64 7.82
C SER A 285 -12.32 8.61 6.87
N ALA A 286 -12.36 7.33 7.26
CA ALA A 286 -12.95 6.25 6.47
C ALA A 286 -14.49 6.19 6.54
N ALA A 287 -15.13 6.83 7.54
CA ALA A 287 -16.56 6.70 7.81
C ALA A 287 -17.47 6.95 6.60
N ALA A 288 -17.15 7.97 5.79
CA ALA A 288 -17.94 8.33 4.62
C ALA A 288 -18.01 7.23 3.55
N TYR A 289 -17.11 6.25 3.61
CA TYR A 289 -16.98 5.16 2.64
C TYR A 289 -17.55 3.83 3.12
N PHE A 290 -18.01 3.73 4.38
CA PHE A 290 -18.63 2.51 4.88
C PHE A 290 -19.88 2.14 4.07
N GLY A 291 -19.87 0.95 3.46
CA GLY A 291 -20.94 0.47 2.62
C GLY A 291 -21.06 1.16 1.27
N ARG A 292 -19.99 1.76 0.78
CA ARG A 292 -19.92 2.40 -0.54
C ARG A 292 -18.65 2.01 -1.25
N ASP A 293 -18.63 2.19 -2.55
CA ASP A 293 -17.44 2.07 -3.35
C ASP A 293 -16.68 3.40 -3.33
N SER A 294 -15.37 3.37 -3.11
CA SER A 294 -14.49 4.54 -3.21
C SER A 294 -14.05 4.82 -4.65
N GLY A 295 -14.25 3.86 -5.55
CA GLY A 295 -13.81 3.91 -6.95
C GLY A 295 -12.31 3.72 -7.15
N LYS A 296 -11.51 4.11 -6.16
CA LYS A 296 -10.04 4.01 -6.15
C LYS A 296 -9.51 4.11 -4.74
N LEU A 297 -8.22 3.85 -4.59
CA LEU A 297 -7.49 4.18 -3.38
C LEU A 297 -7.45 5.70 -3.20
N LEU A 298 -7.78 6.17 -2.00
CA LEU A 298 -7.85 7.58 -1.62
C LEU A 298 -6.87 7.85 -0.48
N HIS A 299 -6.21 9.00 -0.55
CA HIS A 299 -5.39 9.52 0.55
C HIS A 299 -6.11 10.72 1.15
N LYS A 300 -6.43 10.65 2.43
CA LYS A 300 -7.11 11.71 3.18
C LYS A 300 -6.17 12.23 4.25
N PRO A 301 -5.85 13.53 4.26
CA PRO A 301 -5.09 14.10 5.36
C PRO A 301 -5.85 13.87 6.68
N LEU A 302 -5.11 13.62 7.75
CA LEU A 302 -5.72 13.60 9.08
C LEU A 302 -6.35 14.97 9.34
N PRO A 303 -7.54 15.00 9.96
CA PRO A 303 -8.10 16.27 10.40
C PRO A 303 -7.11 16.91 11.38
N GLU A 304 -6.64 18.12 11.06
CA GLU A 304 -5.81 18.89 11.97
C GLU A 304 -6.52 19.02 13.31
N GLY A 305 -5.84 18.62 14.37
CA GLY A 305 -6.37 18.75 15.74
C GLY A 305 -6.64 20.23 16.01
N ARG A 306 -7.91 20.62 16.15
CA ARG A 306 -8.27 21.96 16.56
C ARG A 306 -7.85 22.14 18.01
N VAL A 307 -6.76 22.87 18.21
CA VAL A 307 -6.34 23.30 19.54
C VAL A 307 -7.19 24.50 19.90
N ASP A 308 -8.28 24.29 20.62
CA ASP A 308 -8.97 25.39 21.28
C ASP A 308 -8.09 25.85 22.46
N VAL A 309 -7.31 26.91 22.20
CA VAL A 309 -6.56 27.57 23.28
C VAL A 309 -7.60 28.25 24.18
N GLY A 310 -7.91 27.61 25.30
CA GLY A 310 -8.76 28.20 26.32
C GLY A 310 -8.15 29.51 26.82
N GLU A 311 -9.01 30.43 27.25
CA GLU A 311 -8.57 31.72 27.82
C GLU A 311 -7.53 31.49 28.91
N ILE A 312 -6.39 32.18 28.79
CA ILE A 312 -5.34 32.18 29.81
C ILE A 312 -5.94 32.91 31.04
N LYS A 313 -6.40 32.15 32.02
CA LYS A 313 -6.73 32.72 33.34
C LYS A 313 -5.41 33.05 34.04
N ASN A 314 -5.06 34.32 34.07
CA ASN A 314 -4.03 34.81 34.97
C ASN A 314 -4.47 34.58 36.41
N LEU A 315 -3.94 33.54 37.03
CA LEU A 315 -3.99 33.40 38.48
C LEU A 315 -3.03 34.42 39.06
N ALA A 316 -3.57 35.58 39.47
CA ALA A 316 -2.86 36.54 40.26
C ALA A 316 -2.42 35.82 41.57
N LEU A 317 -1.13 35.82 41.83
CA LEU A 317 -0.59 35.43 43.13
C LEU A 317 -1.16 36.40 44.14
N GLU A 318 -2.08 35.93 44.97
CA GLU A 318 -2.44 36.64 46.22
C GLU A 318 -1.19 36.59 47.15
N ASP A 319 -0.57 37.75 47.31
CA ASP A 319 0.45 37.99 48.30
C ASP A 319 -0.20 37.75 49.68
N SER A 320 0.17 36.67 50.33
CA SER A 320 -0.12 36.44 51.73
C SER A 320 0.67 37.42 52.59
N LYS A 321 -0.04 38.33 53.22
CA LYS A 321 0.47 39.11 54.38
C LYS A 321 0.48 38.24 55.64
#